data_e8679e56de30bf852fa8e17c278c170c
#
_entry.id   e8679e56de30bf852fa8e17c278c170c
#
_cell.length_a   1.000
_cell.length_b   1.000
_cell.length_c   1.000
_cell.angle_alpha   90.00
_cell.angle_beta   90.00
_cell.angle_gamma   90.00
#
_symmetry.space_group_name_H-M   'P 1'
#
loop_
_entity.id
_entity.type
_entity.pdbx_description
1 polymer ?
#
loop_
_entity_poly.entity_id
_entity_poly.type
_entity_poly.pdbx_seq_one_letter_code
_entity_poly.pdbx_strand_id
1 'polypeptide(L)'
;AAVQLGGVLEPIGASPVVVEDDAFIGAGCIIVEGVVIKKGAVLAPGVRLSATIPVYDCVNERQLDKGEPIPEYAIVIPGSRPASNEWAREQGLSMSCALIVKYRDEKSDASLLLEEVLR
;
A
#
# COMPACT_ATOMS: atom_id res chain seq x y z
N ALA A 1 -0.46 -14.25 10.86
CA ALA A 1 -0.18 -12.83 10.91
C ALA A 1 -1.46 -12.00 10.85
N ALA A 2 -1.49 -10.88 11.55
CA ALA A 2 -2.69 -10.05 11.62
C ALA A 2 -2.80 -9.17 10.37
N VAL A 3 -3.77 -9.46 9.52
CA VAL A 3 -4.12 -8.66 8.35
C VAL A 3 -5.59 -8.32 8.46
N GLN A 4 -5.94 -7.06 8.25
CA GLN A 4 -7.34 -6.64 8.25
C GLN A 4 -7.75 -6.22 6.84
N LEU A 5 -8.78 -6.87 6.32
CA LEU A 5 -9.37 -6.59 5.02
C LEU A 5 -10.78 -6.03 5.23
N GLY A 6 -11.06 -4.90 4.58
CA GLY A 6 -12.34 -4.23 4.70
C GLY A 6 -12.43 -3.34 5.92
N GLY A 7 -13.53 -2.61 6.04
CA GLY A 7 -13.78 -1.72 7.16
C GLY A 7 -14.65 -2.38 8.22
N VAL A 8 -14.51 -1.93 9.45
CA VAL A 8 -15.36 -2.39 10.56
C VAL A 8 -16.80 -1.89 10.38
N LEU A 9 -16.95 -0.71 9.81
CA LEU A 9 -18.24 -0.07 9.58
C LEU A 9 -18.40 0.24 8.07
N GLU A 10 -18.52 -0.82 7.28
CA GLU A 10 -18.73 -0.64 5.84
C GLU A 10 -20.13 -0.11 5.54
N PRO A 11 -20.26 0.97 4.78
CA PRO A 11 -21.57 1.41 4.33
C PRO A 11 -22.15 0.39 3.35
N ILE A 12 -23.48 0.32 3.33
CA ILE A 12 -24.19 -0.55 2.38
C ILE A 12 -23.80 -0.13 0.95
N GLY A 13 -23.39 -1.09 0.15
CA GLY A 13 -22.97 -0.83 -1.23
C GLY A 13 -21.51 -0.44 -1.41
N ALA A 14 -20.69 -0.47 -0.36
CA ALA A 14 -19.27 -0.27 -0.49
C ALA A 14 -18.64 -1.37 -1.34
N SER A 15 -17.63 -1.00 -2.15
CA SER A 15 -16.90 -1.96 -2.99
C SER A 15 -16.07 -2.89 -2.10
N PRO A 16 -16.01 -4.19 -2.41
CA PRO A 16 -15.19 -5.11 -1.63
C PRO A 16 -13.69 -4.84 -1.85
N VAL A 17 -12.89 -5.38 -0.94
CA VAL A 17 -11.45 -5.48 -1.15
C VAL A 17 -11.21 -6.65 -2.12
N VAL A 18 -10.41 -6.43 -3.13
CA VAL A 18 -10.03 -7.45 -4.11
C VAL A 18 -8.54 -7.68 -4.04
N VAL A 19 -8.13 -8.92 -3.79
CA VAL A 19 -6.72 -9.32 -3.80
C VAL A 19 -6.57 -10.41 -4.84
N GLU A 20 -5.82 -10.12 -5.89
CA GLU A 20 -5.62 -11.07 -6.99
C GLU A 20 -4.56 -12.12 -6.66
N ASP A 21 -4.41 -13.11 -7.56
CA ASP A 21 -3.54 -14.25 -7.35
C ASP A 21 -2.07 -13.85 -7.12
N ASP A 22 -1.39 -14.65 -6.33
CA ASP A 22 0.04 -14.52 -6.02
C ASP A 22 0.42 -13.21 -5.31
N ALA A 23 -0.56 -12.44 -4.83
CA ALA A 23 -0.26 -11.28 -4.00
C ALA A 23 0.20 -11.74 -2.61
N PHE A 24 1.21 -11.08 -2.08
CA PHE A 24 1.73 -11.33 -0.74
C PHE A 24 1.36 -10.16 0.17
N ILE A 25 0.62 -10.44 1.23
CA ILE A 25 0.18 -9.41 2.18
C ILE A 25 0.89 -9.63 3.51
N GLY A 26 1.76 -8.71 3.86
CA GLY A 26 2.51 -8.80 5.12
C GLY A 26 1.63 -8.64 6.36
N ALA A 27 2.15 -9.05 7.51
CA ALA A 27 1.45 -8.97 8.79
C ALA A 27 1.10 -7.52 9.15
N GLY A 28 -0.06 -7.33 9.77
CA GLY A 28 -0.47 -6.00 10.24
C GLY A 28 -0.92 -5.04 9.16
N CYS A 29 -1.06 -5.48 7.91
CA CYS A 29 -1.62 -4.65 6.86
C CYS A 29 -3.10 -4.37 7.12
N ILE A 30 -3.53 -3.16 6.82
CA ILE A 30 -4.93 -2.75 6.89
C ILE A 30 -5.34 -2.29 5.49
N ILE A 31 -6.30 -3.01 4.91
CA ILE A 31 -6.78 -2.74 3.55
C ILE A 31 -8.28 -2.54 3.62
N VAL A 32 -8.73 -1.33 3.31
CA VAL A 32 -10.15 -1.00 3.39
C VAL A 32 -10.85 -1.17 2.05
N GLU A 33 -12.16 -1.15 2.09
CA GLU A 33 -13.03 -1.39 0.94
C GLU A 33 -12.68 -0.52 -0.26
N GLY A 34 -12.90 -1.07 -1.42
CA GLY A 34 -12.63 -0.41 -2.69
C GLY A 34 -11.19 -0.52 -3.19
N VAL A 35 -10.29 -1.03 -2.37
CA VAL A 35 -8.90 -1.22 -2.77
C VAL A 35 -8.76 -2.51 -3.57
N VAL A 36 -8.08 -2.42 -4.71
CA VAL A 36 -7.75 -3.58 -5.54
C VAL A 36 -6.25 -3.77 -5.54
N ILE A 37 -5.81 -4.98 -5.22
CA ILE A 37 -4.40 -5.35 -5.23
C ILE A 37 -4.22 -6.36 -6.35
N LYS A 38 -3.50 -5.95 -7.39
CA LYS A 38 -3.34 -6.77 -8.57
C LYS A 38 -2.36 -7.91 -8.37
N LYS A 39 -2.38 -8.84 -9.32
CA LYS A 39 -1.59 -10.05 -9.32
C LYS A 39 -0.14 -9.82 -8.96
N GLY A 40 0.37 -10.66 -8.07
CA GLY A 40 1.78 -10.68 -7.72
C GLY A 40 2.30 -9.49 -6.93
N ALA A 41 1.45 -8.54 -6.56
CA ALA A 41 1.88 -7.40 -5.75
C ALA A 41 2.28 -7.88 -4.35
N VAL A 42 3.23 -7.18 -3.74
CA VAL A 42 3.76 -7.50 -2.42
C VAL A 42 3.58 -6.30 -1.51
N LEU A 43 2.89 -6.49 -0.40
CA LEU A 43 2.73 -5.47 0.63
C LEU A 43 3.58 -5.85 1.84
N ALA A 44 4.48 -4.96 2.22
CA ALA A 44 5.28 -5.13 3.43
C ALA A 44 4.39 -5.10 4.68
N PRO A 45 4.84 -5.67 5.80
CA PRO A 45 4.08 -5.58 7.05
C PRO A 45 3.74 -4.14 7.42
N GLY A 46 2.52 -3.92 7.89
CA GLY A 46 2.08 -2.61 8.37
C GLY A 46 1.62 -1.63 7.31
N VAL A 47 1.54 -2.03 6.04
CA VAL A 47 1.02 -1.17 4.98
C VAL A 47 -0.46 -0.89 5.21
N ARG A 48 -0.85 0.37 5.08
CA ARG A 48 -2.25 0.80 5.16
C ARG A 48 -2.70 1.33 3.81
N LEU A 49 -3.78 0.80 3.29
CA LEU A 49 -4.36 1.22 2.02
C LEU A 49 -5.82 1.57 2.20
N SER A 50 -6.19 2.77 1.75
CA SER A 50 -7.56 3.24 1.77
C SER A 50 -7.74 4.25 0.65
N ALA A 51 -8.97 4.71 0.43
CA ALA A 51 -9.24 5.73 -0.57
C ALA A 51 -8.55 7.07 -0.27
N THR A 52 -8.19 7.31 0.98
CA THR A 52 -7.61 8.60 1.42
C THR A 52 -6.11 8.58 1.62
N ILE A 53 -5.51 7.41 1.74
CA ILE A 53 -4.05 7.31 1.92
C ILE A 53 -3.40 7.31 0.54
N PRO A 54 -2.55 8.30 0.24
CA PRO A 54 -1.91 8.36 -1.08
C PRO A 54 -0.88 7.25 -1.25
N VAL A 55 -0.77 6.79 -2.49
CA VAL A 55 0.25 5.81 -2.90
C VAL A 55 1.15 6.48 -3.92
N TYR A 56 2.43 6.49 -3.65
CA TYR A 56 3.43 7.06 -4.55
C TYR A 56 4.23 5.95 -5.20
N ASP A 57 4.29 5.98 -6.53
CA ASP A 57 5.12 5.06 -7.29
C ASP A 57 6.47 5.73 -7.53
N CYS A 58 7.45 5.37 -6.71
CA CYS A 58 8.79 5.96 -6.78
C CYS A 58 9.60 5.43 -7.97
N VAL A 59 9.17 4.33 -8.58
CA VAL A 59 9.84 3.78 -9.76
C VAL A 59 9.48 4.61 -10.99
N ASN A 60 8.19 4.92 -11.15
CA ASN A 60 7.69 5.69 -12.28
C ASN A 60 7.52 7.17 -11.97
N GLU A 61 7.87 7.59 -10.76
CA GLU A 61 7.85 8.98 -10.29
C GLU A 61 6.46 9.64 -10.46
N ARG A 62 5.44 8.94 -9.98
CA ARG A 62 4.06 9.44 -10.02
C ARG A 62 3.27 9.03 -8.79
N GLN A 63 2.25 9.79 -8.46
CA GLN A 63 1.25 9.41 -7.46
C GLN A 63 0.13 8.65 -8.18
N LEU A 64 -0.33 7.55 -7.59
CA LEU A 64 -1.49 6.85 -8.12
C LEU A 64 -2.75 7.71 -7.96
N ASP A 65 -3.66 7.59 -8.91
CA ASP A 65 -4.95 8.27 -8.82
C ASP A 65 -5.81 7.65 -7.73
N LYS A 66 -6.72 8.42 -7.19
CA LYS A 66 -7.66 7.91 -6.19
C LYS A 66 -8.46 6.74 -6.79
N GLY A 67 -8.44 5.61 -6.09
CA GLY A 67 -9.13 4.41 -6.57
C GLY A 67 -8.36 3.58 -7.57
N GLU A 68 -7.20 4.03 -7.97
CA GLU A 68 -6.35 3.25 -8.88
C GLU A 68 -5.85 2.00 -8.17
N PRO A 69 -5.95 0.81 -8.80
CA PRO A 69 -5.44 -0.43 -8.21
C PRO A 69 -3.94 -0.38 -7.95
N ILE A 70 -3.49 -1.12 -6.94
CA ILE A 70 -2.06 -1.38 -6.77
C ILE A 70 -1.61 -2.22 -7.96
N PRO A 71 -0.62 -1.76 -8.74
CA PRO A 71 -0.23 -2.43 -9.97
C PRO A 71 0.30 -3.84 -9.77
N GLU A 72 0.23 -4.65 -10.82
CA GLU A 72 0.80 -5.99 -10.81
C GLU A 72 2.29 -5.96 -10.43
N TYR A 73 2.68 -6.88 -9.57
CA TYR A 73 4.07 -7.08 -9.14
C TYR A 73 4.70 -5.89 -8.41
N ALA A 74 3.93 -4.90 -8.02
CA ALA A 74 4.45 -3.76 -7.25
C ALA A 74 4.84 -4.20 -5.84
N ILE A 75 5.98 -3.73 -5.37
CA ILE A 75 6.40 -3.91 -3.98
C ILE A 75 6.11 -2.62 -3.24
N VAL A 76 5.22 -2.71 -2.26
CA VAL A 76 4.70 -1.58 -1.49
C VAL A 76 5.19 -1.65 -0.06
N ILE A 77 5.73 -0.54 0.42
CA ILE A 77 6.17 -0.42 1.82
C ILE A 77 5.43 0.74 2.51
N PRO A 78 5.37 0.73 3.85
CA PRO A 78 4.86 1.89 4.58
C PRO A 78 5.79 3.08 4.38
N GLY A 79 5.21 4.27 4.30
CA GLY A 79 5.97 5.48 4.15
C GLY A 79 5.31 6.65 4.84
N SER A 80 5.97 7.79 4.78
CA SER A 80 5.43 9.03 5.28
C SER A 80 5.75 10.17 4.33
N ARG A 81 4.90 11.18 4.36
CA ARG A 81 5.07 12.40 3.57
C ARG A 81 4.96 13.60 4.49
N PRO A 82 5.52 14.76 4.11
CA PRO A 82 5.35 15.97 4.92
C PRO A 82 3.88 16.29 5.14
N ALA A 83 3.55 16.77 6.32
CA ALA A 83 2.19 17.21 6.61
C ALA A 83 1.80 18.38 5.68
N SER A 84 0.54 18.44 5.32
CA SER A 84 0.02 19.49 4.43
C SER A 84 -0.14 20.85 5.13
N ASN A 85 -0.30 20.83 6.44
CA ASN A 85 -0.44 22.02 7.25
C ASN A 85 0.93 22.62 7.58
N GLU A 86 1.10 23.92 7.39
CA GLU A 86 2.38 24.58 7.62
C GLU A 86 2.88 24.44 9.05
N TRP A 87 2.01 24.67 10.03
CA TRP A 87 2.36 24.53 11.43
C TRP A 87 2.85 23.10 11.74
N ALA A 88 2.14 22.09 11.22
CA ALA A 88 2.50 20.70 11.42
C ALA A 88 3.88 20.39 10.82
N ARG A 89 4.16 20.92 9.63
CA ARG A 89 5.49 20.75 9.01
C ARG A 89 6.58 21.40 9.85
N GLU A 90 6.32 22.57 10.42
CA GLU A 90 7.28 23.23 11.29
C GLU A 90 7.57 22.43 12.56
N GLN A 91 6.60 21.63 13.02
CA GLN A 91 6.77 20.74 14.16
C GLN A 91 7.45 19.42 13.79
N GLY A 92 7.77 19.21 12.52
CA GLY A 92 8.37 17.97 12.05
C GLY A 92 7.39 16.83 11.93
N LEU A 93 6.10 17.12 11.84
CA LEU A 93 5.06 16.09 11.72
C LEU A 93 4.92 15.63 10.27
N SER A 94 4.55 14.36 10.09
CA SER A 94 4.34 13.77 8.78
C SER A 94 3.05 12.97 8.77
N MET A 95 2.57 12.65 7.58
CA MET A 95 1.35 11.88 7.36
C MET A 95 1.68 10.57 6.68
N SER A 96 0.90 9.53 6.97
CA SER A 96 1.12 8.20 6.38
C SER A 96 0.87 8.20 4.88
N CYS A 97 1.68 7.43 4.18
CA CYS A 97 1.46 7.10 2.79
C CYS A 97 1.98 5.68 2.52
N ALA A 98 1.80 5.21 1.31
CA ALA A 98 2.39 3.96 0.86
C ALA A 98 3.32 4.26 -0.31
N LEU A 99 4.43 3.53 -0.39
CA LEU A 99 5.44 3.75 -1.40
C LEU A 99 5.64 2.48 -2.21
N ILE A 100 5.52 2.60 -3.54
CA ILE A 100 5.95 1.54 -4.45
C ILE A 100 7.43 1.79 -4.73
N VAL A 101 8.27 0.88 -4.30
CA VAL A 101 9.73 1.07 -4.38
C VAL A 101 10.39 0.21 -5.43
N LYS A 102 9.68 -0.81 -5.92
CA LYS A 102 10.22 -1.73 -6.91
C LYS A 102 9.06 -2.51 -7.54
N TYR A 103 9.28 -3.06 -8.72
CA TYR A 103 8.41 -4.06 -9.34
C TYR A 103 9.18 -5.36 -9.40
N ARG A 104 8.55 -6.45 -9.00
CA ARG A 104 9.22 -7.75 -8.98
C ARG A 104 9.04 -8.49 -10.29
N ASP A 105 9.96 -9.41 -10.54
CA ASP A 105 9.84 -10.42 -11.58
C ASP A 105 8.87 -11.51 -11.08
N GLU A 106 8.06 -12.11 -11.95
CA GLU A 106 7.16 -13.21 -11.62
C GLU A 106 7.85 -14.38 -10.90
N LYS A 107 9.11 -14.59 -11.16
CA LYS A 107 9.89 -15.70 -10.58
C LYS A 107 10.58 -15.34 -9.28
N SER A 108 10.51 -14.10 -8.86
CA SER A 108 11.18 -13.66 -7.63
C SER A 108 10.44 -14.14 -6.40
N ASP A 109 11.20 -14.46 -5.34
CA ASP A 109 10.63 -14.78 -4.04
C ASP A 109 10.21 -13.48 -3.34
N ALA A 110 8.93 -13.36 -3.01
CA ALA A 110 8.37 -12.15 -2.40
C ALA A 110 9.02 -11.83 -1.05
N SER A 111 9.25 -12.84 -0.22
CA SER A 111 9.85 -12.63 1.11
C SER A 111 11.28 -12.12 1.02
N LEU A 112 12.06 -12.66 0.11
CA LEU A 112 13.45 -12.22 -0.09
C LEU A 112 13.52 -10.80 -0.62
N LEU A 113 12.62 -10.45 -1.55
CA LEU A 113 12.55 -9.09 -2.09
C LEU A 113 12.16 -8.08 -1.02
N LEU A 114 11.20 -8.41 -0.16
CA LEU A 114 10.83 -7.54 0.95
C LEU A 114 11.98 -7.31 1.89
N GLU A 115 12.68 -8.37 2.27
CA GLU A 115 13.83 -8.25 3.13
C GLU A 115 14.89 -7.32 2.54
N GLU A 116 15.11 -7.43 1.24
CA GLU A 116 16.06 -6.60 0.51
C GLU A 116 15.67 -5.13 0.48
N VAL A 117 14.40 -4.81 0.17
CA VAL A 117 13.96 -3.41 0.07
C VAL A 117 13.74 -2.73 1.39
N LEU A 118 13.58 -3.48 2.48
CA LEU A 118 13.38 -2.93 3.82
C LEU A 118 14.67 -2.73 4.61
N ARG A 119 15.80 -3.11 4.05
CA ARG A 119 17.09 -2.91 4.70
C ARG A 119 17.55 -1.45 4.68
#